data_7bc43e6382c76855e128044a4e42e0b9
#
_entry.id   7bc43e6382c76855e128044a4e42e0b9
#
_cell.length_a   1.000
_cell.length_b   1.000
_cell.length_c   1.000
_cell.angle_alpha   90.00
_cell.angle_beta   90.00
_cell.angle_gamma   90.00
#
_symmetry.space_group_name_H-M   'P 1'
#
loop_
_entity.id
_entity.type
_entity.pdbx_description
1 polymer ?
#
loop_
_entity_poly.entity_id
_entity_poly.type
_entity_poly.pdbx_seq_one_letter_code
_entity_poly.pdbx_strand_id
1 'polypeptide(L)'
;MKSIKDLLIWYNNLDVVPFIKAIKAQRELFKRFDLDMFADGVSLPGLSEKVMYQTCFNNLQYPDKKPANAFQFPAKRMGGYKSQDAKAKRKFGMTLEHLNTLLQKQKYLCGLCYCQLTADTASADRINNNLGHIDGNILISCVKCNSARKDMSLGGFRYKKLLEFNSDRLVYSIDKEEKDIYAKMKANIAGGPSIIFNRYAKRNETKIRGGKVCKKIIGYDANALYLWALGNEMPCGRLTTIEAYDGIVEDIVADKIFGFLECDILTPDHLKDYFSKMTPIFKNTLIDCADESVIGHHMYKYNEALKQNQLISKTYCFIKTSSHKAFDPFMEAVSNARREGDVDKSKAMIAEMMKLVGNSAFGRSGTDMSKHKEVKYESNDKAIKSKIEHFTFHGLEELNDSCEITMKKRRLNNKNPIHLSIAIYQLAKLRMLQFYYDCIDFYFDRSDFQYQEMDTDSGYIAFSCENPFKDCIKPELRDHFDEHKYEWFPRDYNAEVAKFDRRTPGLFKEEWRGDAMVSLSSKNYICYLPDEEHKVKVSAKDRCTEPHHTSGY
;
A
#
# COMPACT_ATOMS: atom_id res chain seq x y z
N MET A 1 43.56 2.80 27.27
CA MET A 1 42.64 3.76 27.91
C MET A 1 43.29 4.19 29.23
N LYS A 2 43.49 5.48 29.37
CA LYS A 2 44.20 6.04 30.55
C LYS A 2 43.23 6.68 31.56
N SER A 3 41.96 6.89 31.18
CA SER A 3 40.95 7.52 32.02
C SER A 3 39.54 7.00 31.71
N ILE A 4 38.58 7.25 32.62
CA ILE A 4 37.14 7.00 32.39
C ILE A 4 36.64 7.83 31.20
N LYS A 5 37.18 9.02 31.01
CA LYS A 5 36.84 9.84 29.83
C LYS A 5 37.23 9.15 28.53
N ASP A 6 38.40 8.54 28.45
CA ASP A 6 38.85 7.81 27.26
C ASP A 6 37.95 6.62 26.97
N LEU A 7 37.50 5.91 28.04
CA LEU A 7 36.55 4.80 27.92
C LEU A 7 35.20 5.28 27.40
N LEU A 8 34.65 6.36 27.92
CA LEU A 8 33.38 6.91 27.48
C LEU A 8 33.44 7.42 26.02
N ILE A 9 34.53 8.08 25.62
CA ILE A 9 34.73 8.53 24.24
C ILE A 9 34.83 7.31 23.31
N TRP A 10 35.58 6.28 23.70
CA TRP A 10 35.71 5.07 22.91
C TRP A 10 34.36 4.35 22.74
N TYR A 11 33.61 4.17 23.83
CA TYR A 11 32.29 3.54 23.82
C TYR A 11 31.29 4.34 22.95
N ASN A 12 31.23 5.64 23.18
CA ASN A 12 30.36 6.51 22.36
C ASN A 12 30.72 6.45 20.87
N ASN A 13 32.00 6.34 20.51
CA ASN A 13 32.40 6.18 19.12
C ASN A 13 31.99 4.83 18.53
N LEU A 14 31.92 3.76 19.32
CA LEU A 14 31.41 2.46 18.88
C LEU A 14 29.92 2.53 18.50
N ASP A 15 29.14 3.34 19.21
CA ASP A 15 27.72 3.52 18.93
C ASP A 15 27.48 4.51 17.79
N VAL A 16 28.14 5.67 17.83
CA VAL A 16 27.87 6.80 16.91
C VAL A 16 28.44 6.58 15.51
N VAL A 17 29.65 6.03 15.39
CA VAL A 17 30.32 5.88 14.07
C VAL A 17 29.58 4.90 13.15
N PRO A 18 29.13 3.71 13.57
CA PRO A 18 28.32 2.83 12.73
C PRO A 18 26.99 3.49 12.34
N PHE A 19 26.34 4.22 13.25
CA PHE A 19 25.09 4.92 13.00
C PHE A 19 25.25 6.01 11.93
N ILE A 20 26.31 6.82 12.01
CA ILE A 20 26.62 7.83 10.98
C ILE A 20 26.85 7.16 9.61
N LYS A 21 27.56 6.03 9.57
CA LYS A 21 27.79 5.28 8.31
C LYS A 21 26.46 4.80 7.73
N ALA A 22 25.57 4.26 8.55
CA ALA A 22 24.25 3.81 8.12
C ALA A 22 23.40 4.96 7.57
N ILE A 23 23.37 6.12 8.25
CA ILE A 23 22.66 7.32 7.77
C ILE A 23 23.22 7.80 6.43
N LYS A 24 24.55 7.84 6.27
CA LYS A 24 25.18 8.22 4.99
C LYS A 24 24.76 7.26 3.86
N ALA A 25 24.74 5.96 4.11
CA ALA A 25 24.30 4.98 3.13
C ALA A 25 22.81 5.15 2.77
N GLN A 26 21.95 5.43 3.76
CA GLN A 26 20.54 5.75 3.52
C GLN A 26 20.38 7.01 2.65
N ARG A 27 21.15 8.05 2.94
CA ARG A 27 21.12 9.28 2.14
C ARG A 27 21.48 9.01 0.68
N GLU A 28 22.52 8.20 0.42
CA GLU A 28 22.91 7.82 -0.94
C GLU A 28 21.83 6.98 -1.65
N LEU A 29 21.07 6.15 -0.93
CA LEU A 29 19.92 5.45 -1.51
C LEU A 29 18.86 6.44 -2.00
N PHE A 30 18.43 7.38 -1.15
CA PHE A 30 17.37 8.33 -1.51
C PHE A 30 17.80 9.31 -2.61
N LYS A 31 19.06 9.67 -2.71
CA LYS A 31 19.61 10.46 -3.83
C LYS A 31 19.38 9.82 -5.20
N ARG A 32 19.30 8.50 -5.30
CA ARG A 32 18.97 7.80 -6.55
C ARG A 32 17.58 8.14 -7.08
N PHE A 33 16.72 8.63 -6.20
CA PHE A 33 15.35 9.08 -6.49
C PHE A 33 15.23 10.61 -6.44
N ASP A 34 16.32 11.34 -6.57
CA ASP A 34 16.37 12.80 -6.42
C ASP A 34 15.74 13.32 -5.11
N LEU A 35 15.89 12.54 -4.03
CA LEU A 35 15.40 12.89 -2.69
C LEU A 35 16.55 13.08 -1.71
N ASP A 36 16.47 14.11 -0.89
CA ASP A 36 17.33 14.29 0.29
C ASP A 36 16.53 13.94 1.55
N MET A 37 17.01 12.95 2.30
CA MET A 37 16.30 12.46 3.49
C MET A 37 16.17 13.48 4.62
N PHE A 38 16.92 14.58 4.59
CA PHE A 38 16.83 15.65 5.58
C PHE A 38 15.97 16.83 5.11
N ALA A 39 15.83 17.02 3.79
CA ALA A 39 15.06 18.12 3.22
C ALA A 39 13.66 17.67 2.76
N ASP A 40 13.54 16.47 2.20
CA ASP A 40 12.32 16.01 1.53
C ASP A 40 11.36 15.23 2.41
N GLY A 41 11.78 14.80 3.59
CA GLY A 41 10.92 14.07 4.53
C GLY A 41 11.54 13.94 5.90
N VAL A 42 10.68 13.88 6.92
CA VAL A 42 11.07 13.73 8.33
C VAL A 42 11.00 12.28 8.82
N SER A 43 10.57 11.36 7.96
CA SER A 43 10.39 9.96 8.34
C SER A 43 10.57 9.01 7.15
N LEU A 44 11.04 7.80 7.44
CA LEU A 44 11.16 6.75 6.44
C LEU A 44 9.85 6.46 5.69
N PRO A 45 8.67 6.33 6.34
CA PRO A 45 7.42 6.14 5.61
C PRO A 45 7.10 7.28 4.63
N GLY A 46 7.35 8.53 5.00
CA GLY A 46 7.11 9.69 4.12
C GLY A 46 8.04 9.72 2.91
N LEU A 47 9.31 9.37 3.09
CA LEU A 47 10.27 9.25 1.99
C LEU A 47 9.95 8.06 1.08
N SER A 48 9.57 6.93 1.68
CA SER A 48 9.20 5.71 0.95
C SER A 48 7.95 5.92 0.09
N GLU A 49 6.97 6.66 0.59
CA GLU A 49 5.80 7.08 -0.18
C GLU A 49 6.21 7.93 -1.40
N LYS A 50 7.13 8.89 -1.23
CA LYS A 50 7.66 9.68 -2.35
C LYS A 50 8.37 8.81 -3.39
N VAL A 51 9.22 7.88 -2.96
CA VAL A 51 9.89 6.91 -3.86
C VAL A 51 8.84 6.12 -4.65
N MET A 52 7.81 5.61 -3.97
CA MET A 52 6.74 4.85 -4.60
C MET A 52 6.02 5.67 -5.68
N TYR A 53 5.59 6.88 -5.36
CA TYR A 53 4.89 7.73 -6.34
C TYR A 53 5.80 8.18 -7.49
N GLN A 54 7.06 8.51 -7.24
CA GLN A 54 8.00 8.85 -8.29
C GLN A 54 8.25 7.66 -9.23
N THR A 55 8.42 6.46 -8.69
CA THR A 55 8.66 5.26 -9.50
C THR A 55 7.45 4.92 -10.38
N CYS A 56 6.23 5.13 -9.87
CA CYS A 56 5.00 4.72 -10.56
C CYS A 56 4.42 5.77 -11.49
N PHE A 57 4.62 7.07 -11.22
CA PHE A 57 3.91 8.15 -11.91
C PHE A 57 4.82 9.18 -12.61
N ASN A 58 6.11 8.89 -12.76
CA ASN A 58 7.04 9.76 -13.50
C ASN A 58 6.86 9.70 -15.03
N ASN A 59 6.23 8.64 -15.55
CA ASN A 59 6.07 8.37 -16.99
C ASN A 59 4.64 8.57 -17.49
N LEU A 60 3.90 9.51 -16.89
CA LEU A 60 2.56 9.86 -17.38
C LEU A 60 2.64 10.39 -18.81
N GLN A 61 1.75 9.91 -19.67
CA GLN A 61 1.72 10.24 -21.08
C GLN A 61 0.45 11.02 -21.43
N TYR A 62 0.56 11.91 -22.41
CA TYR A 62 -0.60 12.44 -23.09
C TYR A 62 -1.18 11.33 -23.99
N PRO A 63 -2.50 11.36 -24.26
CA PRO A 63 -3.09 10.49 -25.27
C PRO A 63 -2.38 10.64 -26.60
N ASP A 64 -2.38 9.58 -27.39
CA ASP A 64 -1.79 9.61 -28.73
C ASP A 64 -2.35 10.75 -29.56
N LYS A 65 -1.44 11.50 -30.18
CA LYS A 65 -1.80 12.63 -31.03
C LYS A 65 -2.42 12.12 -32.32
N LYS A 66 -3.74 12.20 -32.43
CA LYS A 66 -4.43 11.85 -33.66
C LYS A 66 -4.10 12.87 -34.75
N PRO A 67 -3.91 12.44 -36.01
CA PRO A 67 -3.76 13.37 -37.12
C PRO A 67 -4.93 14.37 -37.19
N ALA A 68 -4.63 15.64 -37.39
CA ALA A 68 -5.64 16.69 -37.52
C ALA A 68 -5.73 17.18 -38.96
N ASN A 69 -6.94 17.53 -39.38
CA ASN A 69 -7.15 18.10 -40.70
C ASN A 69 -6.62 19.54 -40.76
N ALA A 70 -5.97 19.88 -41.85
CA ALA A 70 -5.51 21.25 -42.11
C ALA A 70 -6.70 22.19 -42.29
N PHE A 71 -6.59 23.40 -41.75
CA PHE A 71 -7.54 24.49 -41.91
C PHE A 71 -6.82 25.85 -41.82
N GLN A 72 -7.52 26.91 -42.24
CA GLN A 72 -7.05 28.29 -42.08
C GLN A 72 -7.61 28.89 -40.78
N PHE A 73 -6.82 29.67 -40.05
CA PHE A 73 -7.28 30.38 -38.88
C PHE A 73 -8.37 31.41 -39.28
N PRO A 74 -9.50 31.47 -38.56
CA PRO A 74 -10.61 32.32 -38.94
C PRO A 74 -10.26 33.82 -38.90
N ALA A 75 -10.20 34.49 -40.04
CA ALA A 75 -9.83 35.92 -40.14
C ALA A 75 -10.75 36.83 -39.30
N LYS A 76 -12.06 36.44 -39.20
CA LYS A 76 -13.05 37.18 -38.39
C LYS A 76 -12.67 37.36 -36.94
N ARG A 77 -11.81 36.50 -36.38
CA ARG A 77 -11.35 36.59 -34.97
C ARG A 77 -10.29 37.64 -34.71
N MET A 78 -9.58 38.10 -35.75
CA MET A 78 -8.52 39.11 -35.62
C MET A 78 -9.02 40.42 -35.00
N GLY A 79 -10.21 40.90 -35.45
CA GLY A 79 -10.82 42.11 -34.88
C GLY A 79 -11.13 42.00 -33.39
N GLY A 80 -11.55 40.83 -32.93
CA GLY A 80 -11.81 40.55 -31.51
C GLY A 80 -10.55 40.65 -30.67
N TYR A 81 -9.45 40.05 -31.10
CA TYR A 81 -8.14 40.14 -30.37
C TYR A 81 -7.61 41.56 -30.36
N LYS A 82 -7.67 42.30 -31.47
CA LYS A 82 -7.30 43.71 -31.55
C LYS A 82 -8.10 44.58 -30.57
N SER A 83 -9.41 44.36 -30.50
CA SER A 83 -10.29 45.06 -29.54
C SER A 83 -9.99 44.70 -28.09
N GLN A 84 -9.70 43.46 -27.79
CA GLN A 84 -9.31 43.04 -26.45
C GLN A 84 -8.01 43.70 -25.98
N ASP A 85 -7.01 43.76 -26.84
CA ASP A 85 -5.72 44.40 -26.50
C ASP A 85 -5.85 45.90 -26.37
N ALA A 86 -6.65 46.56 -27.26
CA ALA A 86 -6.93 47.98 -27.17
C ALA A 86 -7.62 48.35 -25.84
N LYS A 87 -8.64 47.59 -25.43
CA LYS A 87 -9.32 47.81 -24.14
C LYS A 87 -8.39 47.62 -22.94
N ALA A 88 -7.44 46.71 -23.04
CA ALA A 88 -6.48 46.41 -21.99
C ALA A 88 -5.19 47.29 -22.09
N LYS A 89 -5.15 48.24 -23.02
CA LYS A 89 -3.97 49.11 -23.30
C LYS A 89 -2.69 48.30 -23.61
N ARG A 90 -2.85 47.18 -24.36
CA ARG A 90 -1.74 46.31 -24.77
C ARG A 90 -1.43 46.48 -26.25
N LYS A 91 -0.16 46.23 -26.61
CA LYS A 91 0.28 46.29 -28.01
C LYS A 91 -0.28 45.10 -28.80
N PHE A 92 -0.96 45.37 -29.91
CA PHE A 92 -1.37 44.34 -30.87
C PHE A 92 -0.38 44.33 -32.06
N GLY A 93 0.13 43.19 -32.45
CA GLY A 93 1.15 43.04 -33.50
C GLY A 93 1.11 41.66 -34.20
N MET A 94 -0.02 40.96 -34.10
CA MET A 94 -0.19 39.66 -34.66
C MET A 94 -0.81 39.76 -36.07
N THR A 95 -0.38 38.90 -37.01
CA THR A 95 -0.95 38.77 -38.35
C THR A 95 -1.66 37.41 -38.54
N LEU A 96 -2.58 37.35 -39.50
CA LEU A 96 -3.24 36.10 -39.84
C LEU A 96 -2.26 35.05 -40.40
N GLU A 97 -1.30 35.52 -41.19
CA GLU A 97 -0.22 34.68 -41.72
C GLU A 97 0.62 34.03 -40.59
N HIS A 98 0.96 34.81 -39.57
CA HIS A 98 1.66 34.31 -38.42
C HIS A 98 0.87 33.24 -37.70
N LEU A 99 -0.45 33.42 -37.49
CA LEU A 99 -1.31 32.41 -36.87
C LEU A 99 -1.40 31.10 -37.69
N ASN A 100 -1.50 31.22 -38.99
CA ASN A 100 -1.51 30.05 -39.88
C ASN A 100 -0.18 29.30 -39.87
N THR A 101 0.94 30.02 -39.77
CA THR A 101 2.26 29.42 -39.61
C THR A 101 2.39 28.68 -38.27
N LEU A 102 1.87 29.26 -37.17
CA LEU A 102 1.81 28.58 -35.87
C LEU A 102 0.94 27.31 -35.92
N LEU A 103 -0.24 27.36 -36.55
CA LEU A 103 -1.08 26.19 -36.74
C LEU A 103 -0.36 25.04 -37.45
N GLN A 104 0.34 25.35 -38.55
CA GLN A 104 1.14 24.37 -39.28
C GLN A 104 2.25 23.77 -38.41
N LYS A 105 3.03 24.63 -37.69
CA LYS A 105 4.07 24.20 -36.75
C LYS A 105 3.50 23.30 -35.64
N GLN A 106 2.31 23.58 -35.15
CA GLN A 106 1.62 22.79 -34.13
C GLN A 106 0.86 21.59 -34.72
N LYS A 107 0.97 21.33 -36.04
CA LYS A 107 0.27 20.22 -36.73
C LYS A 107 -1.23 20.22 -36.47
N TYR A 108 -1.82 21.40 -36.40
CA TYR A 108 -3.25 21.66 -36.13
C TYR A 108 -3.75 21.07 -34.80
N LEU A 109 -2.86 20.91 -33.83
CA LEU A 109 -3.14 20.45 -32.47
C LEU A 109 -3.10 21.61 -31.47
N CYS A 110 -3.90 21.53 -30.43
CA CYS A 110 -3.87 22.45 -29.30
C CYS A 110 -2.49 22.43 -28.62
N GLY A 111 -1.82 23.58 -28.50
CA GLY A 111 -0.52 23.68 -27.86
C GLY A 111 -0.51 23.39 -26.35
N LEU A 112 -1.68 23.15 -25.73
CA LEU A 112 -1.84 22.89 -24.31
C LEU A 112 -2.29 21.46 -23.99
N CYS A 113 -3.31 20.94 -24.68
CA CYS A 113 -3.86 19.60 -24.41
C CYS A 113 -3.71 18.62 -25.58
N TYR A 114 -3.12 19.06 -26.71
CA TYR A 114 -2.87 18.27 -27.92
C TYR A 114 -4.11 17.68 -28.60
N CYS A 115 -5.34 18.16 -28.26
CA CYS A 115 -6.53 17.78 -29.01
C CYS A 115 -6.47 18.38 -30.42
N GLN A 116 -7.17 17.75 -31.35
CA GLN A 116 -7.36 18.28 -32.70
C GLN A 116 -8.09 19.63 -32.66
N LEU A 117 -7.58 20.59 -33.43
CA LEU A 117 -8.20 21.90 -33.60
C LEU A 117 -9.03 21.94 -34.87
N THR A 118 -10.06 22.78 -34.87
CA THR A 118 -10.86 23.15 -36.01
C THR A 118 -10.95 24.67 -36.11
N ALA A 119 -11.44 25.22 -37.20
CA ALA A 119 -11.67 26.66 -37.37
C ALA A 119 -12.53 27.25 -36.23
N ASP A 120 -13.46 26.46 -35.66
CA ASP A 120 -14.34 26.93 -34.61
C ASP A 120 -13.71 26.79 -33.21
N THR A 121 -12.85 25.80 -32.99
CA THR A 121 -12.24 25.54 -31.70
C THR A 121 -10.86 26.18 -31.48
N ALA A 122 -10.16 26.61 -32.56
CA ALA A 122 -8.87 27.26 -32.49
C ALA A 122 -8.94 28.66 -31.88
N SER A 123 -7.99 29.02 -31.03
CA SER A 123 -7.90 30.32 -30.38
C SER A 123 -6.43 30.75 -30.28
N ALA A 124 -6.13 32.03 -30.52
CA ALA A 124 -4.85 32.61 -30.22
C ALA A 124 -4.77 32.85 -28.69
N ASP A 125 -3.88 32.14 -28.03
CA ASP A 125 -3.69 32.21 -26.59
C ASP A 125 -2.36 32.93 -26.28
N ARG A 126 -2.40 33.93 -25.40
CA ARG A 126 -1.21 34.69 -25.03
C ARG A 126 -0.39 33.90 -24.02
N ILE A 127 0.89 33.69 -24.30
CA ILE A 127 1.82 32.98 -23.39
C ILE A 127 1.92 33.74 -22.06
N ASN A 128 2.16 35.03 -22.13
CA ASN A 128 2.13 35.97 -21.02
C ASN A 128 0.91 36.91 -21.15
N ASN A 129 0.00 36.82 -20.21
CA ASN A 129 -1.25 37.58 -20.21
C ASN A 129 -1.06 39.07 -19.97
N ASN A 130 0.10 39.52 -19.48
CA ASN A 130 0.42 40.92 -19.31
C ASN A 130 0.78 41.61 -20.63
N LEU A 131 1.21 40.84 -21.63
CA LEU A 131 1.50 41.32 -22.98
C LEU A 131 0.27 41.13 -23.88
N GLY A 132 0.20 41.83 -25.00
CA GLY A 132 -0.86 41.66 -25.98
C GLY A 132 -0.59 40.53 -26.96
N HIS A 133 -1.46 40.45 -27.98
CA HIS A 133 -1.29 39.48 -29.06
C HIS A 133 -0.21 40.01 -30.03
N ILE A 134 1.03 39.68 -29.70
CA ILE A 134 2.24 40.07 -30.46
C ILE A 134 3.03 38.82 -30.85
N ASP A 135 3.88 38.93 -31.83
CA ASP A 135 4.77 37.85 -32.23
C ASP A 135 5.63 37.37 -31.05
N GLY A 136 5.85 36.06 -30.97
CA GLY A 136 6.58 35.43 -29.84
C GLY A 136 5.76 35.26 -28.55
N ASN A 137 4.60 35.93 -28.40
CA ASN A 137 3.74 35.80 -27.22
C ASN A 137 2.46 35.00 -27.45
N ILE A 138 2.38 34.18 -28.52
CA ILE A 138 1.17 33.45 -28.92
C ILE A 138 1.47 31.98 -29.12
N LEU A 139 0.53 31.16 -28.66
CA LEU A 139 0.37 29.79 -29.10
C LEU A 139 -1.09 29.59 -29.55
N ILE A 140 -1.33 28.60 -30.40
CA ILE A 140 -2.69 28.23 -30.73
C ILE A 140 -3.18 27.16 -29.76
N SER A 141 -4.27 27.46 -29.08
CA SER A 141 -4.92 26.51 -28.16
C SER A 141 -6.40 26.33 -28.50
N CYS A 142 -7.05 25.31 -27.99
CA CYS A 142 -8.49 25.24 -28.08
C CYS A 142 -9.14 26.27 -27.14
N VAL A 143 -10.31 26.80 -27.51
CA VAL A 143 -11.05 27.80 -26.71
C VAL A 143 -11.23 27.33 -25.25
N LYS A 144 -11.51 26.06 -25.02
CA LYS A 144 -11.66 25.48 -23.68
C LYS A 144 -10.39 25.64 -22.84
N CYS A 145 -9.23 25.30 -23.42
CA CYS A 145 -7.94 25.45 -22.72
C CYS A 145 -7.55 26.90 -22.49
N ASN A 146 -7.74 27.78 -23.48
CA ASN A 146 -7.47 29.21 -23.33
C ASN A 146 -8.29 29.81 -22.17
N SER A 147 -9.59 29.56 -22.15
CA SER A 147 -10.47 30.05 -21.07
C SER A 147 -10.11 29.45 -19.70
N ALA A 148 -9.77 28.16 -19.63
CA ALA A 148 -9.49 27.47 -18.39
C ALA A 148 -8.09 27.80 -17.82
N ARG A 149 -7.13 28.17 -18.67
CA ARG A 149 -5.74 28.45 -18.25
C ARG A 149 -5.63 29.72 -17.38
N LYS A 150 -6.41 30.73 -17.68
CA LYS A 150 -6.32 32.06 -16.99
C LYS A 150 -4.87 32.55 -16.91
N ASP A 151 -4.36 32.76 -15.71
CA ASP A 151 -3.00 33.24 -15.44
C ASP A 151 -1.96 32.14 -15.18
N MET A 152 -2.36 30.88 -15.30
CA MET A 152 -1.46 29.75 -15.09
C MET A 152 -0.37 29.71 -16.17
N SER A 153 0.88 29.39 -15.76
CA SER A 153 1.97 29.19 -16.72
C SER A 153 1.68 28.05 -17.68
N LEU A 154 2.26 28.08 -18.89
CA LEU A 154 2.09 27.03 -19.89
C LEU A 154 2.47 25.65 -19.35
N GLY A 155 3.62 25.56 -18.67
CA GLY A 155 4.10 24.30 -18.08
C GLY A 155 3.15 23.77 -17.03
N GLY A 156 2.70 24.61 -16.10
CA GLY A 156 1.75 24.24 -15.06
C GLY A 156 0.41 23.79 -15.61
N PHE A 157 -0.11 24.48 -16.64
CA PHE A 157 -1.36 24.09 -17.26
C PHE A 157 -1.25 22.78 -18.08
N ARG A 158 -0.16 22.60 -18.82
CA ARG A 158 0.13 21.32 -19.52
C ARG A 158 0.22 20.17 -18.52
N TYR A 159 0.92 20.36 -17.42
CA TYR A 159 0.99 19.36 -16.36
C TYR A 159 -0.40 19.04 -15.77
N LYS A 160 -1.21 20.07 -15.48
CA LYS A 160 -2.60 19.89 -15.07
C LYS A 160 -3.39 19.04 -16.06
N LYS A 161 -3.25 19.30 -17.37
CA LYS A 161 -3.91 18.50 -18.42
C LYS A 161 -3.38 17.07 -18.49
N LEU A 162 -2.09 16.87 -18.29
CA LEU A 162 -1.49 15.54 -18.20
C LEU A 162 -2.13 14.72 -17.06
N LEU A 163 -2.30 15.33 -15.88
CA LEU A 163 -2.97 14.68 -14.76
C LEU A 163 -4.45 14.39 -15.06
N GLU A 164 -5.16 15.31 -15.72
CA GLU A 164 -6.57 15.10 -16.12
C GLU A 164 -6.71 13.92 -17.08
N PHE A 165 -5.81 13.75 -18.05
CA PHE A 165 -5.81 12.64 -19.00
C PHE A 165 -5.50 11.28 -18.38
N ASN A 166 -4.81 11.28 -17.26
CA ASN A 166 -4.44 10.05 -16.52
C ASN A 166 -5.23 9.91 -15.22
N SER A 167 -6.37 10.61 -15.11
CA SER A 167 -7.14 10.69 -13.87
C SER A 167 -7.62 9.35 -13.33
N ASP A 168 -7.89 8.39 -14.20
CA ASP A 168 -8.30 7.03 -13.87
C ASP A 168 -7.16 6.14 -13.32
N ARG A 169 -5.91 6.56 -13.53
CA ARG A 169 -4.70 5.85 -13.09
C ARG A 169 -4.06 6.46 -11.84
N LEU A 170 -4.46 7.68 -11.46
CA LEU A 170 -3.91 8.40 -10.33
C LEU A 170 -4.65 8.05 -9.05
N VAL A 171 -3.95 8.17 -7.94
CA VAL A 171 -4.54 8.02 -6.60
C VAL A 171 -4.93 9.38 -6.07
N TYR A 172 -6.18 9.52 -5.67
CA TYR A 172 -6.71 10.75 -5.08
C TYR A 172 -7.01 10.55 -3.60
N SER A 173 -6.84 11.60 -2.81
CA SER A 173 -7.43 11.65 -1.48
C SER A 173 -8.96 11.72 -1.59
N ILE A 174 -9.66 11.22 -0.59
CA ILE A 174 -11.11 11.36 -0.49
C ILE A 174 -11.45 12.84 -0.34
N ASP A 175 -12.40 13.33 -1.14
CA ASP A 175 -12.78 14.73 -1.14
C ASP A 175 -13.34 15.17 0.23
N LYS A 176 -13.15 16.43 0.59
CA LYS A 176 -13.53 16.95 1.91
C LYS A 176 -15.04 16.92 2.15
N GLU A 177 -15.81 16.97 1.09
CA GLU A 177 -17.27 16.89 1.09
C GLU A 177 -17.74 15.46 1.41
N GLU A 178 -16.92 14.45 1.17
CA GLU A 178 -17.25 13.03 1.36
C GLU A 178 -16.67 12.47 2.67
N LYS A 179 -16.87 13.18 3.76
CA LYS A 179 -16.37 12.79 5.11
C LYS A 179 -16.90 11.44 5.57
N ASP A 180 -18.12 11.11 5.18
CA ASP A 180 -18.79 9.87 5.57
C ASP A 180 -18.10 8.65 4.93
N ILE A 181 -17.67 8.77 3.68
CA ILE A 181 -16.87 7.73 3.01
C ILE A 181 -15.55 7.50 3.76
N TYR A 182 -14.85 8.58 4.13
CA TYR A 182 -13.61 8.46 4.88
C TYR A 182 -13.84 7.78 6.24
N ALA A 183 -14.89 8.16 6.96
CA ALA A 183 -15.22 7.59 8.26
C ALA A 183 -15.56 6.10 8.16
N LYS A 184 -16.40 5.71 7.20
CA LYS A 184 -16.76 4.31 6.91
C LYS A 184 -15.52 3.49 6.57
N MET A 185 -14.66 3.99 5.68
CA MET A 185 -13.41 3.31 5.32
C MET A 185 -12.47 3.17 6.51
N LYS A 186 -12.27 4.23 7.30
CA LYS A 186 -11.42 4.19 8.48
C LYS A 186 -11.91 3.16 9.51
N ALA A 187 -13.21 3.04 9.72
CA ALA A 187 -13.81 2.07 10.64
C ALA A 187 -13.60 0.61 10.19
N ASN A 188 -13.33 0.39 8.91
CA ASN A 188 -13.12 -0.93 8.32
C ASN A 188 -11.64 -1.33 8.15
N ILE A 189 -10.70 -0.52 8.61
CA ILE A 189 -9.28 -0.92 8.66
C ILE A 189 -9.09 -1.88 9.83
N ALA A 190 -8.90 -3.15 9.51
CA ALA A 190 -8.66 -4.20 10.51
C ALA A 190 -7.18 -4.52 10.76
N GLY A 191 -6.26 -4.04 9.89
CA GLY A 191 -4.85 -4.43 9.93
C GLY A 191 -4.61 -5.87 9.45
N GLY A 192 -3.39 -6.38 9.67
CA GLY A 192 -3.05 -7.77 9.39
C GLY A 192 -3.63 -8.72 10.44
N PRO A 193 -4.11 -9.90 10.04
CA PRO A 193 -4.63 -10.89 10.98
C PRO A 193 -3.50 -11.51 11.82
N SER A 194 -3.77 -11.73 13.10
CA SER A 194 -2.92 -12.54 13.95
C SER A 194 -3.82 -13.41 14.83
N ILE A 195 -3.89 -14.70 14.52
CA ILE A 195 -4.89 -15.61 15.05
C ILE A 195 -4.22 -16.88 15.55
N ILE A 196 -4.56 -17.29 16.78
CA ILE A 196 -4.20 -18.60 17.33
C ILE A 196 -5.38 -19.54 17.13
N PHE A 197 -5.17 -20.62 16.40
CA PHE A 197 -6.16 -21.67 16.18
C PHE A 197 -6.01 -22.79 17.21
N ASN A 198 -4.76 -23.19 17.50
CA ASN A 198 -4.43 -24.19 18.51
C ASN A 198 -3.19 -23.73 19.26
N ARG A 199 -3.26 -23.72 20.60
CA ARG A 199 -2.18 -23.18 21.44
C ARG A 199 -0.97 -24.10 21.58
N TYR A 200 -1.14 -25.38 21.28
CA TYR A 200 -0.10 -26.38 21.47
C TYR A 200 -0.12 -27.42 20.37
N ALA A 201 1.04 -27.76 19.86
CA ALA A 201 1.26 -28.94 19.04
C ALA A 201 2.65 -29.53 19.33
N LYS A 202 2.74 -30.86 19.35
CA LYS A 202 3.98 -31.58 19.51
C LYS A 202 3.96 -32.87 18.71
N ARG A 203 5.10 -33.16 18.07
CA ARG A 203 5.32 -34.38 17.29
C ARG A 203 5.05 -35.62 18.13
N ASN A 204 4.41 -36.62 17.54
CA ASN A 204 4.05 -37.91 18.14
C ASN A 204 3.13 -37.83 19.37
N GLU A 205 2.65 -36.66 19.74
CA GLU A 205 1.79 -36.44 20.90
C GLU A 205 0.45 -35.81 20.52
N THR A 206 0.46 -34.72 19.77
CA THR A 206 -0.77 -34.02 19.39
C THR A 206 -1.53 -34.82 18.33
N LYS A 207 -2.84 -34.95 18.53
CA LYS A 207 -3.76 -35.52 17.56
C LYS A 207 -4.36 -34.41 16.71
N ILE A 208 -4.11 -34.46 15.40
CA ILE A 208 -4.65 -33.52 14.43
C ILE A 208 -6.17 -33.69 14.37
N ARG A 209 -6.88 -32.62 14.74
CA ARG A 209 -8.36 -32.61 14.84
C ARG A 209 -8.93 -33.82 15.58
N GLY A 210 -8.20 -34.33 16.57
CA GLY A 210 -8.59 -35.51 17.34
C GLY A 210 -8.35 -36.88 16.66
N GLY A 211 -7.75 -36.88 15.46
CA GLY A 211 -7.51 -38.06 14.63
C GLY A 211 -6.04 -38.48 14.54
N LYS A 212 -5.42 -38.30 13.37
CA LYS A 212 -4.04 -38.72 13.09
C LYS A 212 -3.03 -38.01 13.99
N VAL A 213 -1.92 -38.66 14.29
CA VAL A 213 -0.88 -38.09 15.15
C VAL A 213 0.00 -37.09 14.35
N CYS A 214 0.29 -35.95 14.93
CA CYS A 214 1.20 -34.96 14.38
C CYS A 214 2.61 -35.54 14.20
N LYS A 215 3.18 -35.39 13.00
CA LYS A 215 4.54 -35.82 12.69
C LYS A 215 5.49 -34.63 12.51
N LYS A 216 4.97 -33.50 12.02
CA LYS A 216 5.79 -32.31 11.80
C LYS A 216 4.96 -31.02 11.92
N ILE A 217 5.60 -29.95 12.37
CA ILE A 217 5.02 -28.61 12.35
C ILE A 217 5.87 -27.76 11.42
N ILE A 218 5.23 -27.08 10.48
CA ILE A 218 5.91 -26.28 9.46
C ILE A 218 5.33 -24.87 9.44
N GLY A 219 6.22 -23.87 9.45
CA GLY A 219 5.88 -22.47 9.25
C GLY A 219 6.13 -22.04 7.80
N TYR A 220 5.10 -21.57 7.13
CA TYR A 220 5.18 -20.95 5.82
C TYR A 220 5.02 -19.45 5.92
N ASP A 221 5.80 -18.71 5.12
CA ASP A 221 5.78 -17.24 5.06
C ASP A 221 5.59 -16.81 3.62
N ALA A 222 4.66 -15.90 3.38
CA ALA A 222 4.45 -15.30 2.06
C ALA A 222 5.48 -14.18 1.82
N ASN A 223 6.30 -14.32 0.81
CA ASN A 223 7.31 -13.34 0.46
C ASN A 223 6.69 -11.96 0.22
N ALA A 224 7.12 -10.95 0.99
CA ALA A 224 6.77 -9.55 0.79
C ALA A 224 5.26 -9.34 0.48
N LEU A 225 4.38 -9.91 1.31
CA LEU A 225 2.94 -10.01 1.06
C LEU A 225 2.27 -8.65 0.79
N TYR A 226 2.58 -7.62 1.55
CA TYR A 226 2.02 -6.28 1.31
C TYR A 226 2.52 -5.65 0.00
N LEU A 227 3.76 -5.94 -0.38
CA LEU A 227 4.30 -5.48 -1.67
C LEU A 227 3.63 -6.21 -2.83
N TRP A 228 3.35 -7.52 -2.67
CA TRP A 228 2.54 -8.29 -3.61
C TRP A 228 1.13 -7.69 -3.77
N ALA A 229 0.48 -7.40 -2.64
CA ALA A 229 -0.84 -6.79 -2.65
C ALA A 229 -0.84 -5.44 -3.38
N LEU A 230 0.18 -4.61 -3.12
CA LEU A 230 0.35 -3.29 -3.76
C LEU A 230 0.58 -3.40 -5.28
N GLY A 231 1.27 -4.45 -5.76
CA GLY A 231 1.49 -4.72 -7.19
C GLY A 231 0.25 -5.25 -7.94
N ASN A 232 -0.83 -5.55 -7.23
CA ASN A 232 -2.10 -5.97 -7.84
C ASN A 232 -2.97 -4.79 -8.26
N GLU A 233 -4.18 -5.08 -8.72
CA GLU A 233 -5.19 -4.10 -9.07
C GLU A 233 -5.56 -3.24 -7.86
N MET A 234 -5.23 -1.95 -7.92
CA MET A 234 -5.46 -0.99 -6.84
C MET A 234 -6.59 -0.01 -7.20
N PRO A 235 -7.34 0.47 -6.20
CA PRO A 235 -8.35 1.49 -6.41
C PRO A 235 -7.68 2.82 -6.81
N CYS A 236 -7.88 3.20 -8.06
CA CYS A 236 -7.37 4.42 -8.68
C CYS A 236 -8.53 5.29 -9.17
N GLY A 237 -8.22 6.52 -9.57
CA GLY A 237 -9.23 7.47 -9.97
C GLY A 237 -9.98 8.08 -8.78
N ARG A 238 -11.01 8.86 -9.06
CA ARG A 238 -11.85 9.45 -8.02
C ARG A 238 -12.84 8.42 -7.51
N LEU A 239 -13.07 8.42 -6.20
CA LEU A 239 -14.12 7.63 -5.59
C LEU A 239 -15.46 8.33 -5.82
N THR A 240 -16.48 7.57 -6.22
CA THR A 240 -17.84 8.05 -6.39
C THR A 240 -18.82 7.08 -5.76
N THR A 241 -19.72 7.59 -4.92
CA THR A 241 -20.77 6.76 -4.31
C THR A 241 -21.93 6.62 -5.26
N ILE A 242 -22.41 5.40 -5.46
CA ILE A 242 -23.64 5.06 -6.17
C ILE A 242 -24.55 4.25 -5.24
N GLU A 243 -25.85 4.37 -5.41
CA GLU A 243 -26.82 3.50 -4.75
C GLU A 243 -26.66 2.06 -5.26
N ALA A 244 -26.86 1.10 -4.36
CA ALA A 244 -26.86 -0.30 -4.75
C ALA A 244 -28.13 -0.59 -5.61
N TYR A 245 -27.96 -1.42 -6.62
CA TYR A 245 -29.02 -1.85 -7.52
C TYR A 245 -29.07 -3.37 -7.62
N ASP A 246 -30.19 -3.91 -8.07
CA ASP A 246 -30.34 -5.35 -8.29
C ASP A 246 -29.36 -5.84 -9.36
N GLY A 247 -28.55 -6.86 -9.04
CA GLY A 247 -27.48 -7.36 -9.93
C GLY A 247 -26.11 -6.71 -9.70
N ILE A 248 -25.93 -5.82 -8.70
CA ILE A 248 -24.64 -5.17 -8.42
C ILE A 248 -23.55 -6.19 -8.03
N VAL A 249 -23.93 -7.27 -7.33
CA VAL A 249 -23.00 -8.33 -6.92
C VAL A 249 -22.50 -9.10 -8.14
N GLU A 250 -23.39 -9.41 -9.07
CA GLU A 250 -23.07 -10.07 -10.33
C GLU A 250 -22.14 -9.20 -11.20
N ASP A 251 -22.37 -7.90 -11.24
CA ASP A 251 -21.50 -6.96 -11.96
C ASP A 251 -20.11 -6.85 -11.32
N ILE A 252 -20.01 -6.92 -9.98
CA ILE A 252 -18.72 -6.99 -9.28
C ILE A 252 -17.99 -8.29 -9.59
N VAL A 253 -18.70 -9.43 -9.55
CA VAL A 253 -18.13 -10.75 -9.84
C VAL A 253 -17.68 -10.87 -11.30
N ALA A 254 -18.41 -10.23 -12.21
CA ALA A 254 -18.08 -10.18 -13.63
C ALA A 254 -17.04 -9.11 -14.01
N ASP A 255 -16.39 -8.46 -13.04
CA ASP A 255 -15.40 -7.39 -13.20
C ASP A 255 -15.88 -6.19 -14.05
N LYS A 256 -17.20 -5.96 -14.12
CA LYS A 256 -17.77 -4.81 -14.82
C LYS A 256 -17.64 -3.52 -14.02
N ILE A 257 -17.61 -3.64 -12.68
CA ILE A 257 -17.43 -2.51 -11.76
C ILE A 257 -16.42 -2.90 -10.69
N PHE A 258 -15.62 -1.93 -10.25
CA PHE A 258 -14.60 -2.11 -9.22
C PHE A 258 -14.76 -1.07 -8.12
N GLY A 259 -14.56 -1.46 -6.86
CA GLY A 259 -14.67 -0.56 -5.71
C GLY A 259 -14.99 -1.26 -4.40
N PHE A 260 -15.74 -0.58 -3.53
CA PHE A 260 -16.08 -1.04 -2.18
C PHE A 260 -17.60 -1.14 -2.03
N LEU A 261 -18.09 -2.31 -1.64
CA LEU A 261 -19.52 -2.56 -1.40
C LEU A 261 -19.82 -2.49 0.10
N GLU A 262 -20.80 -1.68 0.47
CA GLU A 262 -21.41 -1.69 1.81
C GLU A 262 -22.59 -2.64 1.80
N CYS A 263 -22.51 -3.72 2.58
CA CYS A 263 -23.51 -4.78 2.59
C CYS A 263 -23.60 -5.50 3.93
N ASP A 264 -24.74 -6.13 4.19
CA ASP A 264 -24.90 -7.13 5.25
C ASP A 264 -24.50 -8.51 4.76
N ILE A 265 -23.95 -9.31 5.65
CA ILE A 265 -23.47 -10.67 5.35
C ILE A 265 -24.10 -11.65 6.32
N LEU A 266 -24.59 -12.75 5.74
CA LEU A 266 -25.13 -13.87 6.47
C LEU A 266 -24.36 -15.14 6.11
N THR A 267 -23.82 -15.86 7.10
CA THR A 267 -23.22 -17.16 6.88
C THR A 267 -24.29 -18.23 6.96
N PRO A 268 -24.59 -18.94 5.86
CA PRO A 268 -25.53 -20.07 5.88
C PRO A 268 -25.07 -21.16 6.85
N ASP A 269 -26.02 -21.88 7.47
CA ASP A 269 -25.71 -22.87 8.50
C ASP A 269 -24.78 -23.99 7.99
N HIS A 270 -24.96 -24.43 6.75
CA HIS A 270 -24.13 -25.48 6.16
C HIS A 270 -22.67 -25.04 5.90
N LEU A 271 -22.36 -23.75 5.90
CA LEU A 271 -21.00 -23.20 5.74
C LEU A 271 -20.32 -22.84 7.06
N LYS A 272 -21.05 -22.82 8.18
CA LYS A 272 -20.50 -22.45 9.49
C LYS A 272 -19.34 -23.32 9.91
N ASP A 273 -19.48 -24.65 9.77
CA ASP A 273 -18.39 -25.59 10.10
C ASP A 273 -17.21 -25.45 9.13
N TYR A 274 -17.49 -25.27 7.84
CA TYR A 274 -16.48 -25.06 6.82
C TYR A 274 -15.58 -23.85 7.12
N PHE A 275 -16.16 -22.73 7.58
CA PHE A 275 -15.42 -21.52 7.92
C PHE A 275 -14.93 -21.44 9.36
N SER A 276 -15.33 -22.36 10.24
CA SER A 276 -14.99 -22.32 11.67
C SER A 276 -13.50 -22.38 11.95
N LYS A 277 -12.70 -22.99 11.06
CA LYS A 277 -11.27 -23.21 11.22
C LYS A 277 -10.41 -22.12 10.58
N MET A 278 -10.90 -21.43 9.58
CA MET A 278 -10.24 -20.28 8.97
C MET A 278 -11.32 -19.28 8.56
N THR A 279 -11.56 -18.33 9.41
CA THR A 279 -12.64 -17.37 9.26
C THR A 279 -12.26 -16.31 8.21
N PRO A 280 -13.00 -16.21 7.08
CA PRO A 280 -12.64 -15.22 6.05
C PRO A 280 -12.83 -13.77 6.47
N ILE A 281 -13.75 -13.48 7.44
CA ILE A 281 -13.87 -12.15 8.04
C ILE A 281 -13.56 -12.20 9.52
N PHE A 282 -12.68 -11.32 9.95
CA PHE A 282 -12.43 -11.03 11.35
C PHE A 282 -12.14 -9.55 11.54
N LYS A 283 -12.44 -9.07 12.74
CA LYS A 283 -12.09 -7.73 13.21
C LYS A 283 -11.31 -7.89 14.50
N ASN A 284 -10.18 -7.21 14.62
CA ASN A 284 -9.46 -7.16 15.89
C ASN A 284 -10.31 -6.35 16.87
N THR A 285 -10.79 -7.01 17.93
CA THR A 285 -11.44 -6.36 19.07
C THR A 285 -10.54 -6.53 20.29
N LEU A 286 -10.41 -5.47 21.10
CA LEU A 286 -9.86 -5.61 22.44
C LEU A 286 -10.90 -6.39 23.26
N ILE A 287 -10.50 -7.54 23.79
CA ILE A 287 -11.31 -8.32 24.72
C ILE A 287 -10.82 -7.96 26.10
N ASP A 288 -11.68 -7.38 26.93
CA ASP A 288 -11.44 -7.29 28.37
C ASP A 288 -11.64 -8.69 28.95
N CYS A 289 -10.71 -9.14 29.83
CA CYS A 289 -10.71 -10.48 30.41
C CYS A 289 -11.98 -10.81 31.25
N ALA A 290 -12.83 -9.83 31.49
CA ALA A 290 -14.09 -9.98 32.20
C ALA A 290 -15.30 -10.32 31.29
N ASP A 291 -15.16 -10.26 29.97
CA ASP A 291 -16.30 -10.42 29.06
C ASP A 291 -16.10 -11.63 28.12
N GLU A 292 -16.59 -12.79 28.55
CA GLU A 292 -16.55 -14.04 27.77
C GLU A 292 -17.44 -14.00 26.51
N SER A 293 -18.27 -12.98 26.34
CA SER A 293 -19.27 -12.91 25.27
C SER A 293 -18.78 -12.33 23.95
N VAL A 294 -17.54 -11.83 23.88
CA VAL A 294 -17.00 -11.14 22.70
C VAL A 294 -15.96 -11.97 21.95
N ILE A 295 -16.18 -13.26 21.79
CA ILE A 295 -15.47 -14.03 20.75
C ILE A 295 -16.23 -13.81 19.47
N GLY A 296 -15.78 -12.77 18.80
CA GLY A 296 -16.61 -12.20 17.85
C GLY A 296 -16.67 -12.71 16.48
N HIS A 297 -17.73 -12.42 15.96
CA HIS A 297 -18.26 -12.68 14.68
C HIS A 297 -17.81 -11.65 13.68
N HIS A 298 -16.95 -11.98 12.71
CA HIS A 298 -16.94 -11.27 11.43
C HIS A 298 -16.22 -12.09 10.38
N MET A 299 -16.91 -12.41 9.31
CA MET A 299 -16.46 -13.29 8.26
C MET A 299 -16.41 -12.58 6.93
N TYR A 300 -15.40 -12.83 6.13
CA TYR A 300 -15.31 -12.41 4.74
C TYR A 300 -14.68 -13.37 3.79
N LYS A 301 -15.27 -13.30 2.77
CA LYS A 301 -15.18 -13.59 1.37
C LYS A 301 -13.84 -14.17 0.94
N TYR A 302 -13.77 -15.47 0.60
CA TYR A 302 -13.15 -15.90 -0.61
C TYR A 302 -13.19 -17.42 -0.80
N ASN A 303 -14.05 -17.84 -1.66
CA ASN A 303 -14.07 -19.14 -2.29
C ASN A 303 -15.11 -19.06 -3.42
N GLU A 304 -14.94 -19.76 -4.51
CA GLU A 304 -15.97 -19.95 -5.55
C GLU A 304 -17.32 -20.38 -4.92
N ALA A 305 -17.29 -21.24 -3.90
CA ALA A 305 -18.48 -21.64 -3.15
C ALA A 305 -19.17 -20.49 -2.40
N LEU A 306 -18.41 -19.47 -1.94
CA LEU A 306 -18.96 -18.28 -1.31
C LEU A 306 -19.62 -17.35 -2.31
N LYS A 307 -19.05 -17.21 -3.50
CA LYS A 307 -19.66 -16.50 -4.62
C LYS A 307 -20.98 -17.16 -5.03
N GLN A 308 -21.05 -18.50 -5.04
CA GLN A 308 -22.22 -19.27 -5.41
C GLN A 308 -23.33 -19.26 -4.35
N ASN A 309 -22.99 -19.10 -3.06
CA ASN A 309 -23.93 -19.23 -1.96
C ASN A 309 -24.48 -17.90 -1.41
N GLN A 310 -24.28 -16.79 -2.13
CA GLN A 310 -24.92 -15.49 -1.84
C GLN A 310 -24.84 -15.09 -0.37
N LEU A 311 -23.62 -15.02 0.20
CA LEU A 311 -23.45 -14.57 1.57
C LEU A 311 -23.87 -13.11 1.79
N ILE A 312 -24.00 -12.34 0.73
CA ILE A 312 -24.49 -10.96 0.78
C ILE A 312 -26.02 -11.02 0.86
N SER A 313 -26.56 -10.63 2.00
CA SER A 313 -28.00 -10.66 2.25
C SER A 313 -28.69 -9.33 1.90
N LYS A 314 -27.96 -8.21 1.98
CA LYS A 314 -28.48 -6.88 1.67
C LYS A 314 -27.35 -5.96 1.25
N THR A 315 -27.57 -5.15 0.23
CA THR A 315 -26.63 -4.15 -0.27
C THR A 315 -27.17 -2.74 -0.01
N TYR A 316 -26.30 -1.79 0.32
CA TYR A 316 -26.67 -0.41 0.67
C TYR A 316 -26.12 0.60 -0.34
N CYS A 317 -24.81 0.64 -0.51
CA CYS A 317 -24.19 1.51 -1.47
C CYS A 317 -22.89 0.89 -2.01
N PHE A 318 -22.43 1.43 -3.14
CA PHE A 318 -21.17 1.05 -3.74
C PHE A 318 -20.30 2.28 -3.97
N ILE A 319 -19.07 2.24 -3.46
CA ILE A 319 -18.08 3.27 -3.70
C ILE A 319 -17.26 2.83 -4.90
N LYS A 320 -17.62 3.37 -6.07
CA LYS A 320 -17.00 3.05 -7.35
C LYS A 320 -15.67 3.77 -7.52
N THR A 321 -14.69 3.07 -8.07
CA THR A 321 -13.39 3.58 -8.47
C THR A 321 -12.89 2.84 -9.71
N SER A 322 -11.79 3.30 -10.29
CA SER A 322 -11.11 2.58 -11.37
C SER A 322 -10.14 1.55 -10.79
N SER A 323 -9.88 0.48 -11.54
CA SER A 323 -8.89 -0.54 -11.21
C SER A 323 -7.66 -0.37 -12.10
N HIS A 324 -6.47 -0.38 -11.49
CA HIS A 324 -5.22 -0.31 -12.22
C HIS A 324 -4.05 -0.84 -11.40
N LYS A 325 -3.12 -1.58 -12.03
CA LYS A 325 -1.83 -2.01 -11.44
C LYS A 325 -0.84 -0.84 -11.38
N ALA A 326 -1.24 0.22 -10.70
CA ALA A 326 -0.51 1.48 -10.66
C ALA A 326 0.87 1.37 -10.00
N PHE A 327 1.04 0.43 -9.05
CA PHE A 327 2.24 0.29 -8.23
C PHE A 327 3.12 -0.92 -8.60
N ASP A 328 2.79 -1.63 -9.67
CA ASP A 328 3.61 -2.73 -10.19
C ASP A 328 5.08 -2.30 -10.45
N PRO A 329 5.37 -1.13 -11.05
CA PRO A 329 6.75 -0.67 -11.22
C PRO A 329 7.53 -0.51 -9.91
N PHE A 330 6.86 -0.12 -8.82
CA PHE A 330 7.49 -0.01 -7.51
C PHE A 330 7.75 -1.40 -6.89
N MET A 331 6.81 -2.32 -7.01
CA MET A 331 6.98 -3.71 -6.58
C MET A 331 8.19 -4.34 -7.27
N GLU A 332 8.31 -4.18 -8.58
CA GLU A 332 9.44 -4.67 -9.36
C GLU A 332 10.76 -4.01 -8.94
N ALA A 333 10.80 -2.71 -8.75
CA ALA A 333 12.00 -1.99 -8.33
C ALA A 333 12.53 -2.50 -6.97
N VAL A 334 11.64 -2.69 -6.00
CA VAL A 334 12.00 -3.24 -4.67
C VAL A 334 12.49 -4.69 -4.79
N SER A 335 11.78 -5.52 -5.54
CA SER A 335 12.12 -6.94 -5.71
C SER A 335 13.47 -7.13 -6.42
N ASN A 336 13.72 -6.33 -7.46
CA ASN A 336 14.97 -6.38 -8.22
C ASN A 336 16.17 -5.89 -7.38
N ALA A 337 16.01 -4.84 -6.59
CA ALA A 337 17.06 -4.40 -5.68
C ALA A 337 17.44 -5.48 -4.66
N ARG A 338 16.45 -6.24 -4.18
CA ARG A 338 16.69 -7.38 -3.26
C ARG A 338 17.40 -8.53 -3.96
N ARG A 339 17.02 -8.85 -5.22
CA ARG A 339 17.71 -9.87 -6.05
C ARG A 339 19.16 -9.49 -6.33
N GLU A 340 19.42 -8.22 -6.62
CA GLU A 340 20.79 -7.72 -6.79
C GLU A 340 21.63 -7.88 -5.53
N GLY A 341 21.08 -7.62 -4.35
CA GLY A 341 21.78 -7.82 -3.08
C GLY A 341 22.08 -9.29 -2.75
N ASP A 342 21.26 -10.23 -3.25
CA ASP A 342 21.53 -11.66 -3.14
C ASP A 342 22.68 -12.12 -4.05
N VAL A 343 22.95 -11.40 -5.15
CA VAL A 343 24.05 -11.70 -6.09
C VAL A 343 25.34 -11.00 -5.67
N ASP A 344 25.24 -9.72 -5.29
CA ASP A 344 26.37 -8.85 -4.96
C ASP A 344 26.28 -8.40 -3.50
N LYS A 345 27.15 -8.96 -2.65
CA LYS A 345 27.20 -8.62 -1.22
C LYS A 345 27.47 -7.13 -0.94
N SER A 346 28.11 -6.41 -1.87
CA SER A 346 28.33 -4.96 -1.72
C SER A 346 27.00 -4.17 -1.75
N LYS A 347 25.97 -4.74 -2.37
CA LYS A 347 24.62 -4.19 -2.46
C LYS A 347 23.66 -4.68 -1.38
N ALA A 348 24.10 -5.55 -0.47
CA ALA A 348 23.24 -6.16 0.55
C ALA A 348 22.57 -5.11 1.44
N MET A 349 23.26 -4.03 1.82
CA MET A 349 22.68 -2.93 2.59
C MET A 349 21.55 -2.23 1.82
N ILE A 350 21.73 -1.98 0.54
CA ILE A 350 20.70 -1.37 -0.32
C ILE A 350 19.48 -2.28 -0.43
N ALA A 351 19.70 -3.59 -0.56
CA ALA A 351 18.63 -4.58 -0.61
C ALA A 351 17.78 -4.59 0.68
N GLU A 352 18.42 -4.54 1.85
CA GLU A 352 17.69 -4.46 3.13
C GLU A 352 16.96 -3.12 3.30
N MET A 353 17.56 -2.03 2.85
CA MET A 353 16.90 -0.73 2.88
C MET A 353 15.70 -0.68 1.93
N MET A 354 15.80 -1.24 0.72
CA MET A 354 14.68 -1.32 -0.20
C MET A 354 13.56 -2.23 0.33
N LYS A 355 13.86 -3.26 1.12
CA LYS A 355 12.85 -4.00 1.88
C LYS A 355 12.09 -3.10 2.85
N LEU A 356 12.80 -2.25 3.61
CA LEU A 356 12.17 -1.29 4.51
C LEU A 356 11.35 -0.24 3.76
N VAL A 357 11.85 0.26 2.64
CA VAL A 357 11.12 1.19 1.76
C VAL A 357 9.83 0.54 1.25
N GLY A 358 9.90 -0.69 0.75
CA GLY A 358 8.73 -1.44 0.28
C GLY A 358 7.66 -1.64 1.37
N ASN A 359 8.09 -2.00 2.59
CA ASN A 359 7.17 -2.20 3.71
C ASN A 359 6.61 -0.88 4.29
N SER A 360 7.35 0.22 4.18
CA SER A 360 6.97 1.51 4.76
C SER A 360 6.10 2.37 3.84
N ALA A 361 6.22 2.18 2.53
CA ALA A 361 5.55 3.03 1.54
C ALA A 361 4.02 2.99 1.67
N PHE A 362 3.44 1.79 1.80
CA PHE A 362 1.99 1.64 1.96
C PHE A 362 1.50 2.07 3.36
N GLY A 363 2.32 1.89 4.41
CA GLY A 363 1.94 2.21 5.78
C GLY A 363 1.53 3.68 5.96
N ARG A 364 2.08 4.57 5.14
CA ARG A 364 1.73 5.99 5.13
C ARG A 364 0.28 6.23 4.73
N SER A 365 -0.26 5.47 3.78
CA SER A 365 -1.66 5.62 3.33
C SER A 365 -2.66 5.29 4.43
N GLY A 366 -2.34 4.34 5.33
CA GLY A 366 -3.16 3.93 6.47
C GLY A 366 -2.88 4.68 7.77
N THR A 367 -2.00 5.69 7.77
CA THR A 367 -1.62 6.41 8.98
C THR A 367 -2.83 7.10 9.62
N ASP A 368 -3.08 6.81 10.90
CA ASP A 368 -4.11 7.51 11.68
C ASP A 368 -3.64 8.91 12.05
N MET A 369 -4.12 9.90 11.29
CA MET A 369 -3.77 11.31 11.47
C MET A 369 -4.27 11.87 12.82
N SER A 370 -5.22 11.22 13.49
CA SER A 370 -5.72 11.65 14.80
C SER A 370 -4.70 11.41 15.92
N LYS A 371 -3.78 10.45 15.73
CA LYS A 371 -2.70 10.16 16.68
C LYS A 371 -1.55 11.14 16.60
N HIS A 372 -1.47 11.96 15.56
CA HIS A 372 -0.43 12.98 15.42
C HIS A 372 -0.70 14.16 16.35
N LYS A 373 0.27 14.46 17.19
CA LYS A 373 0.22 15.54 18.18
C LYS A 373 1.19 16.64 17.79
N GLU A 374 0.99 17.82 18.34
CA GLU A 374 1.94 18.93 18.28
C GLU A 374 2.69 18.97 19.60
N VAL A 375 4.01 19.02 19.54
CA VAL A 375 4.86 19.21 20.71
C VAL A 375 5.32 20.66 20.74
N LYS A 376 5.23 21.30 21.89
CA LYS A 376 5.67 22.68 22.15
C LYS A 376 6.51 22.71 23.40
N TYR A 377 7.59 23.45 23.34
CA TYR A 377 8.44 23.70 24.50
C TYR A 377 8.17 25.09 25.02
N GLU A 378 7.90 25.23 26.28
CA GLU A 378 7.59 26.50 26.95
C GLU A 378 8.32 26.61 28.29
N SER A 379 8.87 27.78 28.56
CA SER A 379 9.52 28.11 29.84
C SER A 379 8.79 29.19 30.64
N ASN A 380 7.70 29.75 30.07
CA ASN A 380 6.91 30.80 30.73
C ASN A 380 5.65 30.21 31.37
N ASP A 381 5.48 30.37 32.68
CA ASP A 381 4.39 29.81 33.47
C ASP A 381 2.98 30.20 32.94
N LYS A 382 2.82 31.45 32.48
CA LYS A 382 1.53 31.91 31.92
C LYS A 382 1.22 31.20 30.62
N ALA A 383 2.22 30.99 29.79
CA ALA A 383 2.07 30.25 28.52
C ALA A 383 1.80 28.76 28.77
N ILE A 384 2.48 28.16 29.75
CA ILE A 384 2.27 26.79 30.18
C ILE A 384 0.83 26.62 30.67
N LYS A 385 0.39 27.47 31.61
CA LYS A 385 -0.98 27.43 32.16
C LYS A 385 -2.03 27.57 31.07
N SER A 386 -1.87 28.54 30.16
CA SER A 386 -2.81 28.73 29.03
C SER A 386 -2.91 27.53 28.11
N LYS A 387 -1.82 26.75 27.94
CA LYS A 387 -1.84 25.53 27.13
C LYS A 387 -2.46 24.34 27.87
N ILE A 388 -2.23 24.22 29.19
CA ILE A 388 -2.84 23.19 30.02
C ILE A 388 -4.37 23.36 30.05
N GLU A 389 -4.84 24.58 30.18
CA GLU A 389 -6.28 24.91 30.19
C GLU A 389 -6.95 24.78 28.80
N HIS A 390 -6.17 24.61 27.74
CA HIS A 390 -6.71 24.51 26.40
C HIS A 390 -7.32 23.14 26.11
N PHE A 391 -8.50 23.08 25.47
CA PHE A 391 -9.24 21.83 25.18
C PHE A 391 -8.46 20.78 24.34
N THR A 392 -7.39 21.18 23.65
CA THR A 392 -6.51 20.26 22.92
C THR A 392 -5.34 19.74 23.74
N PHE A 393 -5.21 20.14 25.00
CA PHE A 393 -4.16 19.65 25.88
C PHE A 393 -4.20 18.12 25.97
N HIS A 394 -3.03 17.49 25.90
CA HIS A 394 -2.91 16.04 25.98
C HIS A 394 -1.98 15.57 27.09
N GLY A 395 -0.86 16.25 27.28
CA GLY A 395 0.12 15.89 28.29
C GLY A 395 1.19 16.96 28.46
N LEU A 396 1.86 16.92 29.60
CA LEU A 396 2.98 17.79 29.94
C LEU A 396 4.07 16.93 30.56
N GLU A 397 5.31 17.22 30.18
CA GLU A 397 6.53 16.67 30.78
C GLU A 397 7.42 17.84 31.23
N GLU A 398 7.82 17.86 32.49
CA GLU A 398 8.73 18.87 33.02
C GLU A 398 10.17 18.53 32.65
N LEU A 399 10.85 19.48 32.04
CA LEU A 399 12.26 19.46 31.75
C LEU A 399 12.97 20.43 32.69
N ASN A 400 14.33 20.44 32.68
CA ASN A 400 15.09 21.25 33.65
C ASN A 400 14.69 22.73 33.69
N ASP A 401 14.60 23.39 32.51
CA ASP A 401 14.32 24.83 32.42
C ASP A 401 13.05 25.14 31.57
N SER A 402 12.28 24.11 31.21
CA SER A 402 11.10 24.23 30.36
C SER A 402 10.15 23.08 30.54
N CYS A 403 8.96 23.17 29.97
CA CYS A 403 8.01 22.07 29.88
C CYS A 403 7.81 21.67 28.43
N GLU A 404 7.85 20.38 28.15
CA GLU A 404 7.33 19.83 26.91
C GLU A 404 5.81 19.66 27.02
N ILE A 405 5.06 20.33 26.15
CA ILE A 405 3.60 20.29 26.15
C ILE A 405 3.13 19.63 24.88
N THR A 406 2.44 18.52 25.02
CA THR A 406 1.81 17.79 23.92
C THR A 406 0.38 18.24 23.75
N MET A 407 0.04 18.67 22.53
CA MET A 407 -1.31 19.14 22.17
C MET A 407 -1.90 18.29 21.06
N LYS A 408 -3.20 18.00 21.11
CA LYS A 408 -3.93 17.42 19.97
C LYS A 408 -4.09 18.46 18.88
N LYS A 409 -4.02 18.03 17.61
CA LYS A 409 -4.26 18.95 16.48
C LYS A 409 -5.71 19.41 16.47
N ARG A 410 -5.94 20.71 16.31
CA ARG A 410 -7.29 21.31 16.19
C ARG A 410 -8.02 20.87 14.93
N ARG A 411 -7.29 20.64 13.85
CA ARG A 411 -7.83 20.23 12.55
C ARG A 411 -7.03 19.04 12.04
N LEU A 412 -7.74 17.99 11.69
CA LEU A 412 -7.15 16.82 11.03
C LEU A 412 -7.20 17.04 9.53
N ASN A 413 -6.11 16.71 8.87
CA ASN A 413 -6.00 16.73 7.42
C ASN A 413 -5.98 15.29 6.91
N ASN A 414 -7.12 14.79 6.50
CA ASN A 414 -7.30 13.42 6.01
C ASN A 414 -6.96 13.33 4.52
N LYS A 415 -5.72 13.71 4.16
CA LYS A 415 -5.24 13.65 2.77
C LYS A 415 -4.65 12.29 2.38
N ASN A 416 -4.46 11.40 3.34
CA ASN A 416 -3.93 10.07 3.05
C ASN A 416 -4.99 9.23 2.30
N PRO A 417 -4.59 8.51 1.25
CA PRO A 417 -5.48 7.67 0.46
C PRO A 417 -5.79 6.36 1.19
N ILE A 418 -6.63 6.44 2.23
CA ILE A 418 -6.94 5.34 3.15
C ILE A 418 -7.52 4.10 2.43
N HIS A 419 -8.18 4.29 1.29
CA HIS A 419 -8.72 3.23 0.45
C HIS A 419 -7.62 2.30 -0.11
N LEU A 420 -6.40 2.82 -0.35
CA LEU A 420 -5.26 1.97 -0.72
C LEU A 420 -4.89 1.01 0.42
N SER A 421 -4.81 1.50 1.66
CA SER A 421 -4.52 0.64 2.81
C SER A 421 -5.54 -0.46 2.97
N ILE A 422 -6.84 -0.14 2.81
CA ILE A 422 -7.91 -1.14 2.89
C ILE A 422 -7.70 -2.20 1.81
N ALA A 423 -7.47 -1.79 0.56
CA ALA A 423 -7.23 -2.72 -0.55
C ALA A 423 -6.03 -3.62 -0.29
N ILE A 424 -4.91 -3.06 0.18
CA ILE A 424 -3.68 -3.81 0.48
C ILE A 424 -3.92 -4.83 1.60
N TYR A 425 -4.54 -4.43 2.71
CA TYR A 425 -4.85 -5.36 3.81
C TYR A 425 -5.81 -6.47 3.37
N GLN A 426 -6.83 -6.13 2.56
CA GLN A 426 -7.80 -7.12 2.08
C GLN A 426 -7.17 -8.09 1.08
N LEU A 427 -6.32 -7.63 0.15
CA LEU A 427 -5.61 -8.50 -0.78
C LEU A 427 -4.58 -9.39 -0.07
N ALA A 428 -3.84 -8.85 0.90
CA ALA A 428 -2.92 -9.63 1.71
C ALA A 428 -3.67 -10.75 2.47
N LYS A 429 -4.78 -10.41 3.13
CA LYS A 429 -5.64 -11.41 3.78
C LYS A 429 -6.18 -12.44 2.79
N LEU A 430 -6.60 -11.99 1.62
CA LEU A 430 -7.07 -12.86 0.55
C LEU A 430 -6.02 -13.89 0.15
N ARG A 431 -4.76 -13.48 -0.05
CA ARG A 431 -3.67 -14.41 -0.42
C ARG A 431 -3.46 -15.49 0.63
N MET A 432 -3.55 -15.14 1.92
CA MET A 432 -3.45 -16.09 3.02
C MET A 432 -4.67 -17.05 3.06
N LEU A 433 -5.86 -16.53 2.79
CA LEU A 433 -7.07 -17.38 2.68
C LEU A 433 -7.02 -18.31 1.48
N GLN A 434 -6.52 -17.84 0.34
CA GLN A 434 -6.28 -18.70 -0.83
C GLN A 434 -5.28 -19.82 -0.49
N PHE A 435 -4.19 -19.50 0.21
CA PHE A 435 -3.24 -20.52 0.64
C PHE A 435 -3.90 -21.56 1.55
N TYR A 436 -4.81 -21.15 2.43
CA TYR A 436 -5.58 -22.10 3.23
C TYR A 436 -6.56 -22.91 2.39
N TYR A 437 -7.48 -22.27 1.66
CA TYR A 437 -8.61 -22.95 1.00
C TYR A 437 -8.22 -23.59 -0.33
N ASP A 438 -7.46 -22.88 -1.16
CA ASP A 438 -7.19 -23.28 -2.54
C ASP A 438 -5.86 -24.07 -2.68
N CYS A 439 -5.02 -24.07 -1.60
CA CYS A 439 -3.82 -24.90 -1.54
C CYS A 439 -3.95 -25.96 -0.45
N ILE A 440 -3.93 -25.60 0.83
CA ILE A 440 -3.85 -26.60 1.92
C ILE A 440 -5.12 -27.45 1.99
N ASP A 441 -6.30 -26.84 2.14
CA ASP A 441 -7.58 -27.58 2.26
C ASP A 441 -7.97 -28.32 0.97
N PHE A 442 -7.57 -27.77 -0.18
CA PHE A 442 -7.83 -28.39 -1.47
C PHE A 442 -7.00 -29.66 -1.67
N TYR A 443 -5.69 -29.62 -1.46
CA TYR A 443 -4.80 -30.74 -1.72
C TYR A 443 -4.71 -31.75 -0.60
N PHE A 444 -4.99 -31.38 0.66
CA PHE A 444 -4.87 -32.27 1.81
C PHE A 444 -6.23 -32.70 2.36
N ASP A 445 -6.29 -33.91 2.89
CA ASP A 445 -7.41 -34.30 3.74
C ASP A 445 -7.37 -33.51 5.05
N ARG A 446 -8.53 -33.09 5.55
CA ARG A 446 -8.63 -32.31 6.78
C ARG A 446 -8.12 -33.04 8.02
N SER A 447 -8.03 -34.36 7.95
CA SER A 447 -7.43 -35.19 9.01
C SER A 447 -5.90 -35.13 9.04
N ASP A 448 -5.26 -34.58 8.00
CA ASP A 448 -3.81 -34.55 7.84
C ASP A 448 -3.16 -33.21 8.25
N PHE A 449 -3.96 -32.16 8.50
CA PHE A 449 -3.43 -30.88 8.90
C PHE A 449 -4.32 -30.14 9.91
N GLN A 450 -3.70 -29.31 10.73
CA GLN A 450 -4.37 -28.26 11.51
C GLN A 450 -3.49 -27.02 11.66
N TYR A 451 -4.07 -25.85 11.49
CA TYR A 451 -3.39 -24.60 11.76
C TYR A 451 -3.15 -24.40 13.25
N GLN A 452 -1.96 -23.95 13.61
CA GLN A 452 -1.59 -23.57 14.96
C GLN A 452 -1.74 -22.07 15.16
N GLU A 453 -1.09 -21.29 14.31
CA GLU A 453 -1.12 -19.84 14.34
C GLU A 453 -0.99 -19.27 12.93
N MET A 454 -1.57 -18.11 12.72
CA MET A 454 -1.35 -17.27 11.54
C MET A 454 -1.01 -15.85 12.01
N ASP A 455 0.05 -15.28 11.47
CA ASP A 455 0.44 -13.89 11.75
C ASP A 455 0.72 -13.15 10.45
N THR A 456 -0.28 -12.44 9.97
CA THR A 456 -0.25 -11.55 8.79
C THR A 456 0.14 -12.24 7.50
N ASP A 457 1.41 -12.61 7.34
CA ASP A 457 2.04 -13.22 6.16
C ASP A 457 2.61 -14.61 6.42
N SER A 458 2.50 -15.11 7.63
CA SER A 458 2.97 -16.44 8.01
C SER A 458 1.85 -17.31 8.60
N GLY A 459 1.95 -18.62 8.38
CA GLY A 459 1.07 -19.63 8.96
C GLY A 459 1.85 -20.84 9.43
N TYR A 460 1.59 -21.29 10.66
CA TYR A 460 2.17 -22.49 11.25
C TYR A 460 1.16 -23.61 11.24
N ILE A 461 1.53 -24.75 10.64
CA ILE A 461 0.62 -25.86 10.38
C ILE A 461 1.24 -27.16 10.93
N ALA A 462 0.47 -27.88 11.74
CA ALA A 462 0.81 -29.23 12.17
C ALA A 462 0.29 -30.25 11.15
N PHE A 463 1.15 -31.18 10.72
CA PHE A 463 0.84 -32.21 9.73
C PHE A 463 1.00 -33.62 10.31
N SER A 464 0.22 -34.58 9.78
CA SER A 464 0.29 -36.00 10.13
C SER A 464 1.43 -36.76 9.44
N CYS A 465 2.25 -36.09 8.62
CA CYS A 465 3.34 -36.63 7.84
C CYS A 465 4.59 -35.76 7.92
N GLU A 466 5.75 -36.34 7.57
CA GLU A 466 7.04 -35.63 7.64
C GLU A 466 7.21 -34.61 6.49
N ASN A 467 6.78 -34.98 5.29
CA ASN A 467 6.90 -34.14 4.08
C ASN A 467 5.52 -33.96 3.45
N PRO A 468 4.72 -32.95 3.88
CA PRO A 468 3.31 -32.85 3.53
C PRO A 468 3.04 -32.88 2.03
N PHE A 469 3.72 -32.03 1.27
CA PHE A 469 3.52 -31.92 -0.18
C PHE A 469 4.05 -33.14 -0.99
N LYS A 470 4.76 -34.05 -0.33
CA LYS A 470 5.17 -35.33 -0.91
C LYS A 470 4.27 -36.47 -0.47
N ASP A 471 3.93 -36.53 0.81
CA ASP A 471 3.39 -37.74 1.45
C ASP A 471 1.87 -37.65 1.69
N CYS A 472 1.28 -36.46 1.82
CA CYS A 472 -0.09 -36.26 2.30
C CYS A 472 -1.04 -35.61 1.29
N ILE A 473 -0.61 -35.32 0.06
CA ILE A 473 -1.52 -34.85 -0.99
C ILE A 473 -2.47 -35.97 -1.37
N LYS A 474 -3.75 -35.63 -1.54
CA LYS A 474 -4.78 -36.56 -2.04
C LYS A 474 -4.33 -37.20 -3.34
N PRO A 475 -4.37 -38.54 -3.48
CA PRO A 475 -3.82 -39.21 -4.67
C PRO A 475 -4.40 -38.70 -5.99
N GLU A 476 -5.69 -38.42 -6.02
CA GLU A 476 -6.41 -37.90 -7.19
C GLU A 476 -6.02 -36.46 -7.59
N LEU A 477 -5.37 -35.73 -6.71
CA LEU A 477 -4.94 -34.35 -6.95
C LEU A 477 -3.42 -34.22 -7.14
N ARG A 478 -2.67 -35.32 -7.16
CA ARG A 478 -1.21 -35.31 -7.29
C ARG A 478 -0.73 -34.64 -8.58
N ASP A 479 -1.27 -35.06 -9.70
CA ASP A 479 -0.89 -34.52 -11.01
C ASP A 479 -1.26 -33.05 -11.11
N HIS A 480 -2.44 -32.69 -10.64
CA HIS A 480 -2.89 -31.28 -10.57
C HIS A 480 -1.96 -30.42 -9.71
N PHE A 481 -1.51 -30.94 -8.55
CA PHE A 481 -0.57 -30.22 -7.70
C PHE A 481 0.78 -30.01 -8.42
N ASP A 482 1.32 -31.04 -9.07
CA ASP A 482 2.61 -30.96 -9.76
C ASP A 482 2.59 -29.96 -10.91
N GLU A 483 1.44 -29.75 -11.56
CA GLU A 483 1.23 -28.72 -12.59
C GLU A 483 1.12 -27.31 -12.01
N HIS A 484 0.45 -27.14 -10.83
CA HIS A 484 0.07 -25.82 -10.28
C HIS A 484 0.89 -25.39 -9.06
N LYS A 485 1.79 -26.22 -8.53
CA LYS A 485 2.54 -25.92 -7.29
C LYS A 485 3.32 -24.61 -7.33
N TYR A 486 3.73 -24.15 -8.51
CA TYR A 486 4.48 -22.90 -8.70
C TYR A 486 3.61 -21.63 -8.66
N GLU A 487 2.31 -21.77 -8.57
CA GLU A 487 1.41 -20.67 -8.21
C GLU A 487 1.55 -20.31 -6.72
N TRP A 488 2.01 -21.27 -5.91
CA TRP A 488 2.15 -21.15 -4.46
C TRP A 488 3.60 -21.03 -4.01
N PHE A 489 4.51 -21.79 -4.64
CA PHE A 489 5.89 -21.95 -4.20
C PHE A 489 6.89 -21.49 -5.25
N PRO A 490 8.10 -21.06 -4.82
CA PRO A 490 9.20 -20.79 -5.75
C PRO A 490 9.48 -21.99 -6.64
N ARG A 491 9.78 -21.72 -7.91
CA ARG A 491 10.21 -22.75 -8.88
C ARG A 491 11.57 -23.29 -8.47
N ASP A 492 11.71 -24.60 -8.45
CA ASP A 492 12.87 -25.32 -7.92
C ASP A 492 13.61 -26.18 -8.95
N TYR A 493 13.14 -26.19 -10.21
CA TYR A 493 13.74 -27.00 -11.29
C TYR A 493 15.08 -26.47 -11.82
N ASN A 494 15.44 -25.23 -11.50
CA ASN A 494 16.68 -24.58 -11.90
C ASN A 494 17.17 -23.65 -10.80
N ALA A 495 18.46 -23.71 -10.45
CA ALA A 495 19.05 -22.92 -9.37
C ALA A 495 18.94 -21.39 -9.57
N GLU A 496 19.05 -20.90 -10.81
CA GLU A 496 18.90 -19.47 -11.12
C GLU A 496 17.46 -19.01 -10.94
N VAL A 497 16.50 -19.81 -11.43
CA VAL A 497 15.06 -19.54 -11.27
C VAL A 497 14.65 -19.62 -9.82
N ALA A 498 15.14 -20.63 -9.08
CA ALA A 498 14.90 -20.74 -7.64
C ALA A 498 15.42 -19.51 -6.87
N LYS A 499 16.61 -19.03 -7.23
CA LYS A 499 17.20 -17.81 -6.67
C LYS A 499 16.37 -16.57 -6.99
N PHE A 500 15.86 -16.46 -8.21
CA PHE A 500 14.98 -15.37 -8.63
C PHE A 500 13.66 -15.38 -7.84
N ASP A 501 13.00 -16.55 -7.79
CA ASP A 501 11.69 -16.71 -7.15
C ASP A 501 11.73 -16.57 -5.62
N ARG A 502 12.89 -16.78 -5.01
CA ARG A 502 13.10 -16.52 -3.57
C ARG A 502 12.71 -15.09 -3.16
N ARG A 503 12.72 -14.14 -4.10
CA ARG A 503 12.33 -12.74 -3.87
C ARG A 503 11.05 -12.34 -4.61
N THR A 504 10.37 -13.30 -5.22
CA THR A 504 9.10 -13.04 -5.89
C THR A 504 8.01 -12.82 -4.85
N PRO A 505 7.35 -11.64 -4.83
CA PRO A 505 6.30 -11.35 -3.88
C PRO A 505 5.12 -12.32 -4.00
N GLY A 506 4.49 -12.67 -2.88
CA GLY A 506 3.28 -13.48 -2.83
C GLY A 506 3.49 -14.99 -2.93
N LEU A 507 4.72 -15.48 -3.20
CA LEU A 507 5.04 -16.90 -3.12
C LEU A 507 5.36 -17.30 -1.67
N PHE A 508 4.95 -18.51 -1.29
CA PHE A 508 5.16 -19.06 0.03
C PHE A 508 6.49 -19.82 0.09
N LYS A 509 7.21 -19.63 1.17
CA LYS A 509 8.44 -20.38 1.48
C LYS A 509 8.30 -21.05 2.84
N GLU A 510 8.91 -22.20 3.00
CA GLU A 510 9.12 -22.79 4.30
C GLU A 510 10.14 -21.93 5.07
N GLU A 511 9.71 -21.32 6.17
CA GLU A 511 10.56 -20.48 7.01
C GLU A 511 11.07 -21.24 8.23
N TRP A 512 10.28 -22.18 8.71
CA TRP A 512 10.60 -22.98 9.88
C TRP A 512 9.99 -24.36 9.79
N ARG A 513 10.70 -25.35 10.31
CA ARG A 513 10.25 -26.74 10.46
C ARG A 513 10.70 -27.28 11.79
N GLY A 514 9.80 -27.85 12.59
CA GLY A 514 10.12 -28.33 13.92
C GLY A 514 9.13 -29.34 14.48
N ASP A 515 9.32 -29.69 15.76
CA ASP A 515 8.63 -30.78 16.43
C ASP A 515 7.66 -30.32 17.51
N ALA A 516 7.74 -29.07 17.96
CA ALA A 516 6.79 -28.53 18.93
C ALA A 516 6.56 -27.03 18.75
N MET A 517 5.35 -26.57 19.06
CA MET A 517 4.98 -25.17 19.08
C MET A 517 4.02 -24.89 20.24
N VAL A 518 4.26 -23.78 20.94
CA VAL A 518 3.39 -23.26 22.01
C VAL A 518 3.08 -21.81 21.71
N SER A 519 1.80 -21.45 21.63
CA SER A 519 1.33 -20.07 21.41
C SER A 519 0.56 -19.59 22.64
N LEU A 520 1.08 -18.56 23.31
CA LEU A 520 0.48 -17.95 24.49
C LEU A 520 -0.57 -16.90 24.11
N SER A 521 -0.18 -15.99 23.26
CA SER A 521 -1.04 -14.94 22.70
C SER A 521 -0.59 -14.59 21.28
N SER A 522 -1.42 -13.84 20.56
CA SER A 522 -1.07 -13.30 19.25
C SER A 522 0.32 -12.67 19.29
N LYS A 523 1.21 -13.10 18.38
CA LYS A 523 2.61 -12.66 18.29
C LYS A 523 3.48 -13.04 19.50
N ASN A 524 3.05 -13.99 20.32
CA ASN A 524 3.80 -14.48 21.46
C ASN A 524 3.77 -16.01 21.47
N TYR A 525 4.74 -16.61 20.79
CA TYR A 525 4.85 -18.05 20.61
C TYR A 525 6.29 -18.52 20.61
N ILE A 526 6.46 -19.79 20.88
CA ILE A 526 7.74 -20.49 20.88
C ILE A 526 7.63 -21.71 19.96
N CYS A 527 8.58 -21.84 19.05
CA CYS A 527 8.76 -22.99 18.17
C CYS A 527 10.06 -23.72 18.53
N TYR A 528 9.99 -25.02 18.70
CA TYR A 528 11.08 -25.83 19.27
C TYR A 528 11.54 -26.94 18.33
N LEU A 529 12.88 -27.14 18.26
CA LEU A 529 13.57 -28.22 17.56
C LEU A 529 14.34 -29.05 18.61
N PRO A 530 14.01 -30.34 18.82
CA PRO A 530 14.64 -31.15 19.89
C PRO A 530 16.14 -31.40 19.72
N ASP A 531 16.62 -31.49 18.47
CA ASP A 531 17.98 -31.88 18.15
C ASP A 531 18.99 -30.72 18.12
N GLU A 532 18.52 -29.50 18.32
CA GLU A 532 19.35 -28.29 18.35
C GLU A 532 19.02 -27.46 19.60
N GLU A 533 19.75 -27.68 20.69
CA GLU A 533 19.54 -27.00 21.98
C GLU A 533 19.49 -25.47 21.92
N HIS A 534 19.80 -24.85 20.78
CA HIS A 534 19.94 -23.40 20.62
C HIS A 534 19.10 -22.77 19.49
N LYS A 535 18.26 -23.52 18.77
CA LYS A 535 17.41 -22.97 17.70
C LYS A 535 15.94 -22.93 18.09
N VAL A 536 15.61 -21.99 18.95
CA VAL A 536 14.23 -21.67 19.29
C VAL A 536 13.82 -20.42 18.54
N LYS A 537 12.76 -20.49 17.74
CA LYS A 537 12.13 -19.30 17.19
C LYS A 537 11.15 -18.77 18.22
N VAL A 538 11.41 -17.59 18.75
CA VAL A 538 10.54 -16.90 19.71
C VAL A 538 10.01 -15.63 19.07
N SER A 539 8.71 -15.40 19.15
CA SER A 539 8.09 -14.12 18.89
C SER A 539 7.46 -13.62 20.18
N ALA A 540 7.79 -12.41 20.60
CA ALA A 540 7.20 -11.77 21.76
C ALA A 540 6.75 -10.36 21.43
N LYS A 541 5.53 -10.00 21.85
CA LYS A 541 4.94 -8.68 21.58
C LYS A 541 5.48 -7.59 22.49
N ASP A 542 5.89 -7.93 23.71
CA ASP A 542 6.43 -6.98 24.67
C ASP A 542 7.94 -6.85 24.49
N ARG A 543 8.40 -5.61 24.44
CA ARG A 543 9.81 -5.22 24.39
C ARG A 543 10.53 -5.53 25.69
N CYS A 544 10.65 -6.78 26.05
CA CYS A 544 11.80 -7.20 26.83
C CYS A 544 12.91 -7.52 25.86
N THR A 545 13.64 -6.51 25.52
CA THR A 545 14.80 -6.54 24.67
C THR A 545 15.97 -7.06 25.48
N GLU A 546 16.08 -8.37 25.61
CA GLU A 546 17.39 -9.02 25.72
C GLU A 546 17.20 -10.48 25.39
N PRO A 547 18.08 -11.12 24.61
CA PRO A 547 18.09 -12.56 24.52
C PRO A 547 18.53 -13.07 25.90
N HIS A 548 17.58 -13.25 26.78
CA HIS A 548 17.88 -14.02 27.99
C HIS A 548 18.26 -15.42 27.55
N HIS A 549 19.48 -15.79 27.88
CA HIS A 549 19.94 -17.16 27.86
C HIS A 549 18.82 -18.05 28.36
N THR A 550 18.41 -19.00 27.54
CA THR A 550 17.40 -20.00 27.85
C THR A 550 17.94 -20.96 28.89
N SER A 551 17.95 -20.54 30.14
CA SER A 551 17.95 -21.44 31.28
C SER A 551 16.64 -21.22 32.01
N GLY A 552 15.65 -22.02 31.67
CA GLY A 552 14.44 -22.24 32.42
C GLY A 552 13.25 -21.33 32.07
N TYR A 553 12.47 -21.77 31.13
CA TYR A 553 10.99 -21.69 31.15
C TYR A 553 10.44 -22.90 30.42
#